data_918800fc3d342308e6edc1e9e0d9b357
#
_entry.id   918800fc3d342308e6edc1e9e0d9b357
#
_cell.length_a   1.000
_cell.length_b   1.000
_cell.length_c   1.000
_cell.angle_alpha   90.00
_cell.angle_beta   90.00
_cell.angle_gamma   90.00
#
_symmetry.space_group_name_H-M   'P 1'
#
loop_
_entity.id
_entity.type
_entity.pdbx_description
1 polymer ?
#
loop_
_entity_poly.entity_id
_entity_poly.type
_entity_poly.pdbx_seq_one_letter_code
_entity_poly.pdbx_strand_id
1 'polypeptide(L)'
;IEQVKKGATSFHCSEELWEDPLEISTEFSRQQLDKSRIGWDLLLDIDSKYLEYSKIYAKLLMNALNFHNIKNFGIKFSGNRGFHLIIPWKAFPDEVYGQKTKDMFPEWPRIISQYLAEVIKPKLIEKIFEEQSLKELAERTGKQESELIIDECVSCGREVKRKYRITWICNNCRNIEVLRYDNSRIPKCPNENCRKPLIEKSRIEILFCEYCNFNSNDNPEIFRKSKEKTEILIEADLILVSSRHLFRMPYSLHEKTALSSIVIDKNDIENFQIMDAKPFKVKVKNFYPVPRQEEAKELLLQALDWHEQKQIQETIIKEKKDSISHKSNMRFDNAKPVGNYKDYKKITIPAPSEDILPPQIKIILKGIKQDGRKRALMILISFFKSLGVSDNDIEKRIFEWNEKNYKPIKKGYILSQLNWYKKNERLPPNFDNPIYKDIGVDKPDKLAMETKNPVSYAVKKYFMSRS
;
A
#
# COMPACT_ATOMS: atom_id res chain seq x y z
N ILE A 1 15.02 -31.62 14.86
CA ILE A 1 15.66 -32.82 14.25
C ILE A 1 14.58 -33.76 13.70
N GLU A 2 13.55 -34.12 14.48
CA GLU A 2 12.50 -35.05 14.02
C GLU A 2 11.78 -34.58 12.74
N GLN A 3 11.41 -33.27 12.65
CA GLN A 3 10.77 -32.73 11.48
C GLN A 3 11.68 -32.79 10.25
N VAL A 4 12.98 -32.53 10.42
CA VAL A 4 13.97 -32.68 9.34
C VAL A 4 14.03 -34.11 8.85
N LYS A 5 14.06 -35.09 9.78
CA LYS A 5 14.03 -36.53 9.43
C LYS A 5 12.75 -36.92 8.68
N LYS A 6 11.63 -36.19 8.91
CA LYS A 6 10.35 -36.35 8.18
C LYS A 6 10.32 -35.58 6.87
N GLY A 7 11.40 -34.94 6.43
CA GLY A 7 11.52 -34.23 5.16
C GLY A 7 11.22 -32.74 5.22
N ALA A 8 11.07 -32.14 6.40
CA ALA A 8 10.90 -30.70 6.51
C ALA A 8 12.21 -29.98 6.19
N THR A 9 12.16 -29.02 5.27
CA THR A 9 13.33 -28.27 4.77
C THR A 9 13.21 -26.77 5.05
N SER A 10 12.01 -26.25 5.28
CA SER A 10 11.75 -24.84 5.52
C SER A 10 11.13 -24.62 6.89
N PHE A 11 11.81 -23.82 7.70
CA PHE A 11 11.43 -23.46 9.06
C PHE A 11 11.31 -21.93 9.16
N HIS A 12 10.32 -21.48 9.92
CA HIS A 12 10.07 -20.06 10.18
C HIS A 12 9.98 -19.83 11.69
N CYS A 13 10.39 -18.66 12.14
CA CYS A 13 10.28 -18.22 13.53
C CYS A 13 9.56 -16.88 13.61
N SER A 14 8.99 -16.60 14.78
CA SER A 14 8.37 -15.33 15.10
C SER A 14 9.42 -14.32 15.52
N GLU A 15 9.19 -13.05 15.21
CA GLU A 15 9.89 -11.91 15.80
C GLU A 15 9.27 -11.52 17.15
N GLU A 16 8.02 -11.91 17.40
CA GLU A 16 7.41 -11.77 18.72
C GLU A 16 7.95 -12.87 19.66
N LEU A 17 8.32 -12.48 20.87
CA LEU A 17 8.80 -13.38 21.92
C LEU A 17 7.64 -13.68 22.88
N TRP A 18 7.41 -14.94 23.16
CA TRP A 18 6.27 -15.45 23.91
C TRP A 18 6.69 -16.11 25.22
N GLU A 19 5.87 -15.97 26.26
CA GLU A 19 6.08 -16.60 27.56
C GLU A 19 6.06 -18.12 27.39
N ASP A 20 5.00 -18.65 26.78
CA ASP A 20 4.94 -20.05 26.32
C ASP A 20 4.45 -20.12 24.86
N PRO A 21 5.36 -20.33 23.90
CA PRO A 21 4.98 -20.42 22.49
C PRO A 21 4.13 -21.66 22.15
N LEU A 22 4.12 -22.71 23.01
CA LEU A 22 3.34 -23.93 22.78
C LEU A 22 1.86 -23.75 23.09
N GLU A 23 1.51 -22.80 23.95
CA GLU A 23 0.13 -22.45 24.26
C GLU A 23 -0.55 -21.61 23.17
N ILE A 24 0.23 -21.04 22.22
CA ILE A 24 -0.33 -20.16 21.19
C ILE A 24 -1.24 -20.92 20.24
N SER A 25 -2.52 -20.56 20.25
CA SER A 25 -3.53 -21.07 19.33
C SER A 25 -3.84 -20.09 18.21
N THR A 26 -4.22 -20.61 17.03
CA THR A 26 -4.75 -19.80 15.92
C THR A 26 -6.09 -19.14 16.26
N GLU A 27 -6.73 -19.56 17.35
CA GLU A 27 -8.00 -19.04 17.85
C GLU A 27 -7.82 -17.89 18.84
N PHE A 28 -6.60 -17.64 19.32
CA PHE A 28 -6.33 -16.53 20.22
C PHE A 28 -6.75 -15.20 19.61
N SER A 29 -7.49 -14.44 20.38
CA SER A 29 -7.75 -13.03 20.09
C SER A 29 -6.45 -12.21 20.20
N ARG A 30 -6.43 -11.03 19.58
CA ARG A 30 -5.30 -10.11 19.69
C ARG A 30 -4.95 -9.79 21.17
N GLN A 31 -5.95 -9.59 22.02
CA GLN A 31 -5.73 -9.31 23.43
C GLN A 31 -5.09 -10.48 24.21
N GLN A 32 -5.41 -11.72 23.84
CA GLN A 32 -4.76 -12.89 24.44
C GLN A 32 -3.31 -13.01 24.02
N LEU A 33 -3.01 -12.75 22.73
CA LEU A 33 -1.63 -12.69 22.25
C LEU A 33 -0.82 -11.57 22.91
N ASP A 34 -1.39 -10.39 23.01
CA ASP A 34 -0.72 -9.23 23.63
C ASP A 34 -0.35 -9.51 25.08
N LYS A 35 -1.16 -10.28 25.82
CA LYS A 35 -0.87 -10.68 27.21
C LYS A 35 0.27 -11.68 27.32
N SER A 36 0.41 -12.63 26.39
CA SER A 36 1.47 -13.65 26.42
C SER A 36 2.79 -13.17 25.79
N ARG A 37 2.82 -11.97 25.19
CA ARG A 37 4.04 -11.42 24.63
C ARG A 37 4.95 -10.87 25.74
N ILE A 38 6.22 -11.32 25.72
CA ILE A 38 7.26 -10.84 26.64
C ILE A 38 8.20 -9.82 25.99
N GLY A 39 8.19 -9.72 24.66
CA GLY A 39 9.01 -8.79 23.89
C GLY A 39 8.88 -9.03 22.40
N TRP A 40 9.70 -8.32 21.62
CA TRP A 40 9.80 -8.49 20.17
C TRP A 40 11.16 -8.07 19.65
N ASP A 41 11.71 -8.85 18.76
CA ASP A 41 12.91 -8.48 18.03
C ASP A 41 12.56 -7.53 16.88
N LEU A 42 13.36 -6.51 16.64
CA LEU A 42 13.19 -5.68 15.44
C LEU A 42 13.78 -6.43 14.25
N LEU A 43 12.92 -6.89 13.37
CA LEU A 43 13.31 -7.49 12.10
C LEU A 43 13.11 -6.46 10.98
N LEU A 44 14.19 -6.17 10.26
CA LEU A 44 14.16 -5.38 9.03
C LEU A 44 14.27 -6.36 7.86
N ASP A 45 13.14 -6.63 7.22
CA ASP A 45 13.03 -7.54 6.08
C ASP A 45 13.13 -6.75 4.78
N ILE A 46 14.27 -6.87 4.12
CA ILE A 46 14.59 -6.18 2.87
C ILE A 46 14.26 -7.10 1.73
N ASP A 47 13.31 -6.74 0.91
CA ASP A 47 13.00 -7.43 -0.33
C ASP A 47 13.17 -6.52 -1.54
N SER A 48 13.73 -7.06 -2.60
CA SER A 48 13.85 -6.40 -3.89
C SER A 48 13.79 -7.42 -5.01
N LYS A 49 13.37 -6.98 -6.18
CA LYS A 49 13.41 -7.79 -7.39
C LYS A 49 14.85 -8.13 -7.81
N TYR A 50 15.82 -7.33 -7.39
CA TYR A 50 17.24 -7.45 -7.77
C TYR A 50 18.12 -7.52 -6.52
N LEU A 51 19.01 -8.52 -6.47
CA LEU A 51 19.91 -8.75 -5.34
C LEU A 51 20.84 -7.55 -5.06
N GLU A 52 21.33 -6.90 -6.12
CA GLU A 52 22.23 -5.76 -6.02
C GLU A 52 21.58 -4.62 -5.23
N TYR A 53 20.31 -4.31 -5.51
CA TYR A 53 19.60 -3.27 -4.78
C TYR A 53 19.34 -3.67 -3.32
N SER A 54 19.04 -4.95 -3.07
CA SER A 54 18.94 -5.45 -1.70
C SER A 54 20.27 -5.30 -0.93
N LYS A 55 21.41 -5.49 -1.59
CA LYS A 55 22.74 -5.27 -0.98
C LYS A 55 22.95 -3.79 -0.63
N ILE A 56 22.67 -2.88 -1.57
CA ILE A 56 22.80 -1.42 -1.35
C ILE A 56 21.92 -1.01 -0.19
N TYR A 57 20.65 -1.46 -0.20
CA TYR A 57 19.68 -1.15 0.85
C TYR A 57 20.14 -1.65 2.22
N ALA A 58 20.56 -2.92 2.31
CA ALA A 58 21.06 -3.51 3.54
C ALA A 58 22.32 -2.79 4.06
N LYS A 59 23.24 -2.41 3.17
CA LYS A 59 24.44 -1.64 3.54
C LYS A 59 24.08 -0.29 4.13
N LEU A 60 23.14 0.43 3.52
CA LEU A 60 22.68 1.73 4.01
C LEU A 60 21.96 1.60 5.36
N LEU A 61 21.13 0.56 5.55
CA LEU A 61 20.52 0.30 6.86
C LEU A 61 21.56 -0.01 7.93
N MET A 62 22.58 -0.83 7.63
CA MET A 62 23.66 -1.08 8.57
C MET A 62 24.42 0.20 8.94
N ASN A 63 24.63 1.09 7.98
CA ASN A 63 25.23 2.41 8.25
C ASN A 63 24.32 3.27 9.13
N ALA A 64 23.01 3.28 8.90
CA ALA A 64 22.05 4.00 9.73
C ALA A 64 22.01 3.44 11.15
N LEU A 65 22.01 2.10 11.33
CA LEU A 65 22.11 1.48 12.64
C LEU A 65 23.40 1.87 13.36
N ASN A 66 24.52 1.86 12.65
CA ASN A 66 25.81 2.28 13.19
C ASN A 66 25.82 3.77 13.60
N PHE A 67 25.14 4.63 12.84
CA PHE A 67 24.96 6.06 13.17
C PHE A 67 24.18 6.21 14.49
N HIS A 68 23.18 5.37 14.74
CA HIS A 68 22.46 5.30 16.02
C HIS A 68 23.18 4.49 17.10
N ASN A 69 24.49 4.26 16.96
CA ASN A 69 25.32 3.52 17.90
C ASN A 69 24.95 2.05 18.13
N ILE A 70 24.11 1.47 17.26
CA ILE A 70 23.74 0.06 17.33
C ILE A 70 24.81 -0.76 16.61
N LYS A 71 25.58 -1.53 17.37
CA LYS A 71 26.66 -2.38 16.85
C LYS A 71 26.29 -3.87 16.85
N ASN A 72 25.37 -4.26 17.74
CA ASN A 72 24.98 -5.64 17.98
C ASN A 72 23.68 -5.97 17.26
N PHE A 73 23.75 -6.14 15.94
CA PHE A 73 22.67 -6.64 15.08
C PHE A 73 23.18 -7.80 14.23
N GLY A 74 22.30 -8.71 13.85
CA GLY A 74 22.61 -9.79 12.93
C GLY A 74 22.16 -9.47 11.51
N ILE A 75 22.83 -10.09 10.52
CA ILE A 75 22.41 -10.03 9.12
C ILE A 75 22.47 -11.40 8.49
N LYS A 76 21.47 -11.74 7.68
CA LYS A 76 21.44 -12.98 6.90
C LYS A 76 20.79 -12.76 5.54
N PHE A 77 21.12 -13.59 4.58
CA PHE A 77 20.41 -13.71 3.32
C PHE A 77 19.07 -14.43 3.51
N SER A 78 18.01 -13.99 2.87
CA SER A 78 16.67 -14.57 3.04
C SER A 78 16.48 -15.95 2.38
N GLY A 79 17.39 -16.31 1.44
CA GLY A 79 17.30 -17.52 0.62
C GLY A 79 16.81 -17.29 -0.80
N ASN A 80 16.45 -16.04 -1.17
CA ASN A 80 16.03 -15.68 -2.52
C ASN A 80 16.77 -14.46 -3.06
N ARG A 81 16.37 -13.23 -2.71
CA ARG A 81 16.95 -11.99 -3.23
C ARG A 81 17.10 -10.89 -2.17
N GLY A 82 16.57 -11.13 -0.97
CA GLY A 82 16.53 -10.20 0.12
C GLY A 82 17.49 -10.51 1.26
N PHE A 83 17.49 -9.61 2.23
CA PHE A 83 18.28 -9.77 3.47
C PHE A 83 17.39 -9.45 4.66
N HIS A 84 17.65 -10.12 5.78
CA HIS A 84 17.04 -9.82 7.07
C HIS A 84 18.11 -9.30 8.03
N LEU A 85 17.84 -8.14 8.63
CA LEU A 85 18.62 -7.65 9.76
C LEU A 85 17.79 -7.83 11.03
N ILE A 86 18.41 -8.25 12.11
CA ILE A 86 17.75 -8.44 13.41
C ILE A 86 18.45 -7.64 14.49
N ILE A 87 17.66 -6.90 15.28
CA ILE A 87 18.10 -6.24 16.50
C ILE A 87 17.33 -6.88 17.64
N PRO A 88 18.06 -7.58 18.57
CA PRO A 88 17.42 -8.31 19.65
C PRO A 88 16.62 -7.43 20.59
N TRP A 89 15.53 -7.95 21.14
CA TRP A 89 14.66 -7.30 22.12
C TRP A 89 15.43 -6.61 23.25
N LYS A 90 16.44 -7.25 23.79
CA LYS A 90 17.26 -6.72 24.90
C LYS A 90 18.01 -5.42 24.55
N ALA A 91 18.05 -5.02 23.29
CA ALA A 91 18.58 -3.73 22.87
C ALA A 91 17.60 -2.56 23.14
N PHE A 92 16.34 -2.86 23.36
CA PHE A 92 15.31 -1.83 23.61
C PHE A 92 15.08 -1.63 25.10
N PRO A 93 14.68 -0.42 25.54
CA PRO A 93 14.27 -0.15 26.91
C PRO A 93 12.93 -0.83 27.22
N ASP A 94 12.72 -1.21 28.47
CA ASP A 94 11.45 -1.83 28.91
C ASP A 94 10.26 -0.90 28.77
N GLU A 95 10.47 0.42 28.94
CA GLU A 95 9.43 1.43 28.91
C GLU A 95 9.94 2.74 28.29
N VAL A 96 9.07 3.40 27.49
CA VAL A 96 9.30 4.72 26.92
C VAL A 96 8.01 5.53 27.01
N TYR A 97 8.09 6.77 27.46
CA TYR A 97 6.95 7.70 27.63
C TYR A 97 5.77 7.10 28.42
N GLY A 98 6.05 6.29 29.45
CA GLY A 98 5.04 5.62 30.26
C GLY A 98 4.35 4.43 29.59
N GLN A 99 4.85 3.98 28.44
CA GLN A 99 4.33 2.81 27.71
C GLN A 99 5.35 1.67 27.73
N LYS A 100 4.89 0.47 28.06
CA LYS A 100 5.73 -0.73 28.03
C LYS A 100 6.06 -1.10 26.60
N THR A 101 7.33 -1.13 26.27
CA THR A 101 7.81 -1.38 24.92
C THR A 101 7.29 -2.72 24.34
N LYS A 102 7.17 -3.76 25.18
CA LYS A 102 6.65 -5.07 24.76
C LYS A 102 5.21 -5.01 24.20
N ASP A 103 4.39 -4.05 24.69
CA ASP A 103 2.98 -3.96 24.32
C ASP A 103 2.78 -3.18 23.00
N MET A 104 3.84 -2.53 22.50
CA MET A 104 3.81 -1.67 21.33
C MET A 104 4.12 -2.37 20.01
N PHE A 105 3.89 -3.66 19.96
CA PHE A 105 4.00 -4.45 18.72
C PHE A 105 2.64 -4.57 18.02
N PRO A 106 2.54 -4.42 16.69
CA PRO A 106 3.62 -4.21 15.71
C PRO A 106 3.90 -2.71 15.40
N GLU A 107 3.38 -1.79 16.23
CA GLU A 107 3.34 -0.36 15.92
C GLU A 107 4.74 0.27 15.93
N TRP A 108 5.48 0.10 17.02
CA TRP A 108 6.82 0.67 17.13
C TRP A 108 7.84 0.07 16.15
N PRO A 109 7.89 -1.25 15.92
CA PRO A 109 8.72 -1.82 14.84
C PRO A 109 8.43 -1.20 13.48
N ARG A 110 7.17 -0.92 13.16
CA ARG A 110 6.78 -0.26 11.90
C ARG A 110 7.27 1.18 11.83
N ILE A 111 7.13 1.93 12.92
CA ILE A 111 7.60 3.32 13.01
C ILE A 111 9.11 3.37 12.81
N ILE A 112 9.86 2.47 13.48
CA ILE A 112 11.32 2.39 13.33
C ILE A 112 11.70 2.04 11.89
N SER A 113 11.03 1.07 11.27
CA SER A 113 11.29 0.68 9.88
C SER A 113 11.02 1.82 8.92
N GLN A 114 9.92 2.56 9.08
CA GLN A 114 9.58 3.73 8.26
C GLN A 114 10.58 4.88 8.46
N TYR A 115 10.98 5.13 9.69
CA TYR A 115 11.99 6.14 10.00
C TYR A 115 13.34 5.82 9.32
N LEU A 116 13.83 4.58 9.47
CA LEU A 116 15.07 4.13 8.86
C LEU A 116 15.01 4.21 7.33
N ALA A 117 13.89 3.81 6.71
CA ALA A 117 13.68 3.93 5.27
C ALA A 117 13.80 5.39 4.81
N GLU A 118 13.19 6.33 5.55
CA GLU A 118 13.25 7.75 5.23
C GLU A 118 14.67 8.32 5.40
N VAL A 119 15.39 7.92 6.45
CA VAL A 119 16.78 8.36 6.70
C VAL A 119 17.72 7.91 5.58
N ILE A 120 17.60 6.69 5.08
CA ILE A 120 18.51 6.19 4.04
C ILE A 120 18.14 6.62 2.63
N LYS A 121 16.90 7.05 2.41
CA LYS A 121 16.32 7.38 1.10
C LYS A 121 17.18 8.27 0.21
N PRO A 122 17.70 9.42 0.68
CA PRO A 122 18.51 10.28 -0.17
C PRO A 122 19.79 9.59 -0.67
N LYS A 123 20.43 8.82 0.22
CA LYS A 123 21.67 8.10 -0.11
C LYS A 123 21.42 6.87 -0.99
N LEU A 124 20.26 6.23 -0.82
CA LEU A 124 19.84 5.12 -1.68
C LEU A 124 19.67 5.59 -3.12
N ILE A 125 18.98 6.70 -3.31
CA ILE A 125 18.77 7.32 -4.64
C ILE A 125 20.14 7.67 -5.27
N GLU A 126 21.01 8.33 -4.52
CA GLU A 126 22.36 8.67 -4.97
C GLU A 126 23.13 7.43 -5.44
N LYS A 127 23.18 6.38 -4.61
CA LYS A 127 23.91 5.14 -4.91
C LYS A 127 23.40 4.42 -6.16
N ILE A 128 22.09 4.40 -6.37
CA ILE A 128 21.50 3.76 -7.54
C ILE A 128 21.91 4.52 -8.81
N PHE A 129 21.89 5.86 -8.78
CA PHE A 129 22.29 6.67 -9.92
C PHE A 129 23.81 6.76 -10.14
N GLU A 130 24.63 6.43 -9.12
CA GLU A 130 26.07 6.20 -9.32
C GLU A 130 26.34 4.91 -10.11
N GLU A 131 25.51 3.87 -9.91
CA GLU A 131 25.73 2.57 -10.53
C GLU A 131 25.02 2.41 -11.89
N GLN A 132 23.92 3.12 -12.12
CA GLN A 132 23.08 2.96 -13.30
C GLN A 132 22.55 4.28 -13.83
N SER A 133 22.58 4.44 -15.14
CA SER A 133 21.93 5.56 -15.83
C SER A 133 20.40 5.42 -15.78
N LEU A 134 19.68 6.53 -15.96
CA LEU A 134 18.22 6.54 -16.04
C LEU A 134 17.71 5.62 -17.16
N LYS A 135 18.42 5.56 -18.28
CA LYS A 135 18.08 4.71 -19.42
C LYS A 135 18.18 3.23 -19.07
N GLU A 136 19.27 2.81 -18.43
CA GLU A 136 19.45 1.41 -17.98
C GLU A 136 18.40 1.01 -16.95
N LEU A 137 18.03 1.93 -16.03
CA LEU A 137 16.93 1.70 -15.08
C LEU A 137 15.58 1.53 -15.79
N ALA A 138 15.30 2.35 -16.80
CA ALA A 138 14.09 2.28 -17.60
C ALA A 138 14.00 0.93 -18.36
N GLU A 139 15.06 0.54 -19.04
CA GLU A 139 15.17 -0.74 -19.74
C GLU A 139 14.99 -1.94 -18.78
N ARG A 140 15.66 -1.89 -17.61
CA ARG A 140 15.63 -2.96 -16.61
C ARG A 140 14.25 -3.14 -15.96
N THR A 141 13.56 -2.03 -15.71
CA THR A 141 12.22 -2.03 -15.08
C THR A 141 11.08 -2.18 -16.08
N GLY A 142 11.34 -2.06 -17.38
CA GLY A 142 10.34 -2.06 -18.44
C GLY A 142 9.45 -0.81 -18.43
N LYS A 143 9.91 0.29 -17.82
CA LYS A 143 9.21 1.57 -17.70
C LYS A 143 9.85 2.63 -18.59
N GLN A 144 9.12 3.69 -18.89
CA GLN A 144 9.66 4.83 -19.60
C GLN A 144 10.48 5.72 -18.65
N GLU A 145 11.53 6.38 -19.12
CA GLU A 145 12.32 7.33 -18.32
C GLU A 145 11.47 8.42 -17.66
N SER A 146 10.39 8.84 -18.34
CA SER A 146 9.42 9.81 -17.80
C SER A 146 8.63 9.31 -16.60
N GLU A 147 8.54 8.00 -16.38
CA GLU A 147 7.89 7.39 -15.21
C GLU A 147 8.82 7.28 -14.01
N LEU A 148 10.14 7.34 -14.27
CA LEU A 148 11.20 7.28 -13.26
C LEU A 148 11.50 8.65 -12.63
N ILE A 149 11.05 9.71 -13.26
CA ILE A 149 11.25 11.09 -12.78
C ILE A 149 9.92 11.63 -12.28
N ILE A 150 9.93 12.22 -11.10
CA ILE A 150 8.82 13.00 -10.60
C ILE A 150 9.05 14.46 -10.94
N ASP A 151 8.00 15.10 -11.41
CA ASP A 151 7.92 16.54 -11.41
C ASP A 151 7.38 16.98 -10.03
N GLU A 152 8.12 17.85 -9.33
CA GLU A 152 7.72 18.34 -8.01
C GLU A 152 7.52 19.85 -7.99
N CYS A 153 6.67 20.32 -7.08
CA CYS A 153 6.49 21.73 -6.80
C CYS A 153 7.55 22.21 -5.78
N VAL A 154 8.41 23.13 -6.17
CA VAL A 154 9.46 23.68 -5.30
C VAL A 154 8.87 24.39 -4.07
N SER A 155 7.70 25.03 -4.21
CA SER A 155 7.06 25.77 -3.12
C SER A 155 6.56 24.89 -1.98
N CYS A 156 6.17 23.62 -2.25
CA CYS A 156 5.63 22.72 -1.23
C CYS A 156 6.29 21.35 -1.20
N GLY A 157 7.27 21.07 -2.06
CA GLY A 157 7.99 19.80 -2.13
C GLY A 157 7.14 18.59 -2.53
N ARG A 158 5.98 18.79 -3.17
CA ARG A 158 5.06 17.71 -3.51
C ARG A 158 5.09 17.36 -4.98
N GLU A 159 4.82 16.07 -5.25
CA GLU A 159 4.56 15.60 -6.61
C GLU A 159 3.43 16.40 -7.25
N VAL A 160 3.64 16.80 -8.49
CA VAL A 160 2.65 17.50 -9.29
C VAL A 160 2.02 16.58 -10.32
N LYS A 161 0.81 16.91 -10.72
CA LYS A 161 0.08 16.15 -11.74
C LYS A 161 0.26 16.76 -13.10
N ARG A 162 0.39 15.93 -14.11
CA ARG A 162 0.28 16.34 -15.50
C ARG A 162 -1.18 16.52 -15.86
N LYS A 163 -1.56 17.69 -16.33
CA LYS A 163 -2.90 18.04 -16.79
C LYS A 163 -2.81 18.66 -18.17
N TYR A 164 -3.94 18.70 -18.88
CA TYR A 164 -4.01 19.37 -20.16
C TYR A 164 -4.71 20.73 -19.98
N ARG A 165 -4.05 21.80 -20.42
CA ARG A 165 -4.67 23.10 -20.64
C ARG A 165 -5.27 23.08 -22.03
N ILE A 166 -6.62 23.10 -22.11
CA ILE A 166 -7.34 22.97 -23.35
C ILE A 166 -8.08 24.28 -23.61
N THR A 167 -7.82 24.86 -24.77
CA THR A 167 -8.55 26.01 -25.27
C THR A 167 -9.64 25.54 -26.20
N TRP A 168 -10.87 25.90 -25.88
CA TRP A 168 -12.05 25.55 -26.65
C TRP A 168 -12.59 26.78 -27.35
N ILE A 169 -13.08 26.68 -28.60
CA ILE A 169 -13.64 27.75 -29.39
C ILE A 169 -15.06 27.41 -29.88
N CYS A 170 -15.90 28.40 -29.98
CA CYS A 170 -17.21 28.25 -30.58
C CYS A 170 -17.16 28.58 -32.06
N ASN A 171 -17.41 27.60 -32.93
CA ASN A 171 -17.47 27.84 -34.38
C ASN A 171 -18.58 28.79 -34.81
N ASN A 172 -19.66 28.89 -34.01
CA ASN A 172 -20.79 29.74 -34.33
C ASN A 172 -20.59 31.19 -33.87
N CYS A 173 -20.01 31.35 -32.66
CA CYS A 173 -19.78 32.66 -32.04
C CYS A 173 -18.38 33.24 -32.29
N ARG A 174 -17.51 32.51 -32.95
CA ARG A 174 -16.09 32.74 -33.36
C ARG A 174 -15.16 33.42 -32.36
N ASN A 175 -15.65 34.29 -31.49
CA ASN A 175 -14.84 35.06 -30.51
C ASN A 175 -14.98 34.56 -29.07
N ILE A 176 -15.64 33.44 -28.83
CA ILE A 176 -15.79 32.88 -27.48
C ILE A 176 -14.77 31.73 -27.31
N GLU A 177 -13.76 31.97 -26.50
CA GLU A 177 -12.80 30.97 -26.07
C GLU A 177 -13.08 30.55 -24.62
N VAL A 178 -13.00 29.26 -24.35
CA VAL A 178 -13.16 28.70 -23.00
C VAL A 178 -11.92 27.91 -22.66
N LEU A 179 -11.25 28.23 -21.53
CA LEU A 179 -10.09 27.57 -21.03
C LEU A 179 -10.50 26.52 -20.00
N ARG A 180 -10.00 25.27 -20.13
CA ARG A 180 -10.20 24.20 -19.15
C ARG A 180 -8.93 23.39 -18.94
N TYR A 181 -8.81 22.79 -17.74
CA TYR A 181 -7.66 21.98 -17.32
C TYR A 181 -7.99 20.49 -17.28
N ASP A 182 -9.13 20.08 -17.83
CA ASP A 182 -9.61 18.71 -17.75
C ASP A 182 -10.40 18.33 -19.01
N ASN A 183 -10.36 17.04 -19.34
CA ASN A 183 -10.93 16.45 -20.55
C ASN A 183 -12.29 15.77 -20.34
N SER A 184 -12.90 15.90 -19.16
CA SER A 184 -14.04 15.08 -18.77
C SER A 184 -15.32 15.30 -19.58
N ARG A 185 -15.51 16.46 -20.19
CA ARG A 185 -16.69 16.77 -21.04
C ARG A 185 -16.40 17.91 -22.01
N ILE A 186 -16.87 17.78 -23.25
CA ILE A 186 -16.88 18.87 -24.22
C ILE A 186 -17.76 20.01 -23.66
N PRO A 187 -17.21 21.21 -23.41
CA PRO A 187 -17.98 22.33 -22.89
C PRO A 187 -18.97 22.86 -23.95
N LYS A 188 -20.07 23.43 -23.48
CA LYS A 188 -21.03 24.13 -24.34
C LYS A 188 -20.68 25.61 -24.38
N CYS A 189 -21.02 26.27 -25.50
CA CYS A 189 -20.84 27.68 -25.65
C CYS A 189 -21.57 28.46 -24.52
N PRO A 190 -20.88 29.38 -23.82
CA PRO A 190 -21.48 30.15 -22.72
C PRO A 190 -22.56 31.15 -23.19
N ASN A 191 -22.63 31.47 -24.47
CA ASN A 191 -23.70 32.30 -25.03
C ASN A 191 -25.04 31.53 -24.95
N GLU A 192 -25.98 32.07 -24.18
CA GLU A 192 -27.29 31.48 -23.93
C GLU A 192 -28.09 31.19 -25.22
N ASN A 193 -27.92 32.02 -26.23
CA ASN A 193 -28.59 31.88 -27.52
C ASN A 193 -27.90 30.86 -28.45
N CYS A 194 -26.73 30.36 -28.09
CA CYS A 194 -25.96 29.42 -28.91
C CYS A 194 -25.92 28.00 -28.33
N ARG A 195 -25.42 27.84 -27.12
CA ARG A 195 -25.24 26.58 -26.37
C ARG A 195 -24.71 25.37 -27.17
N LYS A 196 -24.15 25.60 -28.37
CA LYS A 196 -23.53 24.54 -29.18
C LYS A 196 -22.27 23.97 -28.50
N PRO A 197 -21.92 22.69 -28.70
CA PRO A 197 -20.68 22.14 -28.21
C PRO A 197 -19.50 22.91 -28.81
N LEU A 198 -18.48 23.16 -27.98
CA LEU A 198 -17.26 23.82 -28.39
C LEU A 198 -16.32 22.83 -29.08
N ILE A 199 -15.41 23.36 -29.90
CA ILE A 199 -14.35 22.57 -30.57
C ILE A 199 -13.02 22.88 -29.91
N GLU A 200 -12.18 21.86 -29.77
CA GLU A 200 -10.84 22.01 -29.26
C GLU A 200 -9.98 22.81 -30.25
N LYS A 201 -9.45 23.95 -29.80
CA LYS A 201 -8.54 24.81 -30.57
C LYS A 201 -7.07 24.42 -30.33
N SER A 202 -6.72 24.18 -29.08
CA SER A 202 -5.37 23.80 -28.68
C SER A 202 -5.37 23.00 -27.38
N ARG A 203 -4.38 22.12 -27.26
CA ARG A 203 -4.13 21.30 -26.09
C ARG A 203 -2.64 21.37 -25.74
N ILE A 204 -2.34 21.81 -24.54
CA ILE A 204 -0.96 21.92 -24.02
C ILE A 204 -0.88 21.13 -22.73
N GLU A 205 0.08 20.24 -22.63
CA GLU A 205 0.37 19.53 -21.37
C GLU A 205 1.07 20.50 -20.40
N ILE A 206 0.57 20.56 -19.18
CA ILE A 206 1.10 21.38 -18.11
C ILE A 206 1.30 20.55 -16.83
N LEU A 207 2.27 20.95 -16.01
CA LEU A 207 2.41 20.50 -14.64
C LEU A 207 1.50 21.35 -13.75
N PHE A 208 0.76 20.72 -12.86
CA PHE A 208 -0.18 21.37 -11.96
C PHE A 208 0.00 20.89 -10.53
N CYS A 209 0.30 21.82 -9.62
CA CYS A 209 0.33 21.55 -8.20
C CYS A 209 -1.04 21.73 -7.58
N GLU A 210 -1.71 20.65 -7.21
CA GLU A 210 -3.05 20.71 -6.62
C GLU A 210 -3.07 21.35 -5.22
N TYR A 211 -1.92 21.46 -4.58
CA TYR A 211 -1.81 22.07 -3.26
C TYR A 211 -1.60 23.58 -3.32
N CYS A 212 -0.66 24.04 -4.13
CA CYS A 212 -0.35 25.47 -4.28
C CYS A 212 -1.22 26.15 -5.34
N ASN A 213 -1.95 25.37 -6.14
CA ASN A 213 -2.75 25.83 -7.28
C ASN A 213 -1.93 26.56 -8.36
N PHE A 214 -0.63 26.19 -8.47
CA PHE A 214 0.25 26.69 -9.53
C PHE A 214 0.28 25.74 -10.73
N ASN A 215 0.54 26.30 -11.91
CA ASN A 215 0.77 25.51 -13.12
C ASN A 215 2.05 25.96 -13.85
N SER A 216 2.63 25.06 -14.61
CA SER A 216 3.93 25.28 -15.27
C SER A 216 3.86 26.27 -16.46
N ASN A 217 2.70 26.62 -16.93
CA ASN A 217 2.57 27.63 -17.98
C ASN A 217 2.68 29.07 -17.42
N ASP A 218 2.16 29.29 -16.22
CA ASP A 218 2.12 30.59 -15.57
C ASP A 218 3.34 30.80 -14.64
N ASN A 219 3.87 29.70 -14.06
CA ASN A 219 4.97 29.70 -13.09
C ASN A 219 5.94 28.53 -13.36
N PRO A 220 6.68 28.54 -14.49
CA PRO A 220 7.54 27.40 -14.85
C PRO A 220 8.69 27.16 -13.85
N GLU A 221 9.19 28.20 -13.17
CA GLU A 221 10.27 28.17 -12.20
C GLU A 221 9.92 27.43 -10.91
N ILE A 222 8.63 27.25 -10.62
CA ILE A 222 8.15 26.57 -9.42
C ILE A 222 8.19 25.04 -9.58
N PHE A 223 8.44 24.53 -10.78
CA PHE A 223 8.43 23.12 -11.09
C PHE A 223 9.83 22.62 -11.40
N ARG A 224 10.24 21.54 -10.73
CA ARG A 224 11.53 20.90 -11.02
C ARG A 224 11.33 19.39 -11.17
N LYS A 225 12.24 18.76 -11.92
CA LYS A 225 12.33 17.30 -12.00
C LYS A 225 13.06 16.77 -10.77
N SER A 226 12.48 15.83 -10.09
CA SER A 226 13.06 15.13 -8.94
C SER A 226 13.22 13.65 -9.24
N LYS A 227 14.27 13.02 -8.68
CA LYS A 227 14.55 11.58 -8.82
C LYS A 227 13.88 10.73 -7.74
N GLU A 228 12.96 11.28 -6.96
CA GLU A 228 12.46 10.62 -5.74
C GLU A 228 11.60 9.36 -5.95
N LYS A 229 10.99 9.15 -7.12
CA LYS A 229 10.22 7.91 -7.40
C LYS A 229 11.07 6.67 -7.63
N THR A 230 12.36 6.82 -7.71
CA THR A 230 13.26 5.72 -8.06
C THR A 230 13.20 4.55 -7.06
N GLU A 231 12.90 4.83 -5.78
CA GLU A 231 12.70 3.80 -4.76
C GLU A 231 11.57 2.82 -5.09
N ILE A 232 10.43 3.36 -5.54
CA ILE A 232 9.25 2.54 -5.91
C ILE A 232 9.55 1.68 -7.13
N LEU A 233 10.49 2.14 -7.97
CA LEU A 233 10.79 1.53 -9.25
C LEU A 233 11.81 0.42 -9.17
N ILE A 234 12.74 0.50 -8.22
CA ILE A 234 13.67 -0.58 -7.94
C ILE A 234 13.05 -1.69 -7.10
N GLU A 235 11.79 -1.48 -6.66
CA GLU A 235 11.03 -2.45 -5.86
C GLU A 235 11.84 -2.95 -4.64
N ALA A 236 12.72 -2.11 -4.09
CA ALA A 236 13.40 -2.38 -2.82
C ALA A 236 12.59 -1.74 -1.70
N ASP A 237 12.07 -2.53 -0.81
CA ASP A 237 11.22 -2.08 0.29
C ASP A 237 11.56 -2.80 1.59
N LEU A 238 11.22 -2.15 2.71
CA LEU A 238 11.18 -2.81 4.01
C LEU A 238 9.77 -3.35 4.24
N ILE A 239 9.66 -4.66 4.33
CA ILE A 239 8.39 -5.30 4.63
C ILE A 239 7.98 -4.93 6.05
N LEU A 240 6.81 -4.28 6.16
CA LEU A 240 6.28 -3.86 7.45
C LEU A 240 5.70 -5.05 8.21
N VAL A 241 6.21 -5.26 9.39
CA VAL A 241 5.81 -6.31 10.32
C VAL A 241 4.32 -6.27 10.66
N SER A 242 3.74 -7.42 10.88
CA SER A 242 2.37 -7.57 11.37
C SER A 242 2.33 -8.61 12.50
N SER A 243 1.32 -8.54 13.35
CA SER A 243 1.13 -9.56 14.39
C SER A 243 1.12 -10.97 13.78
N ARG A 244 1.81 -11.91 14.42
CA ARG A 244 2.05 -13.28 13.93
C ARG A 244 2.85 -13.36 12.63
N HIS A 245 3.64 -12.36 12.35
CA HIS A 245 4.57 -12.42 11.23
C HIS A 245 5.67 -13.44 11.51
N LEU A 246 6.00 -14.22 10.50
CA LEU A 246 7.04 -15.24 10.59
C LEU A 246 8.08 -14.98 9.51
N PHE A 247 9.33 -15.01 9.89
CA PHE A 247 10.45 -14.93 8.98
C PHE A 247 11.22 -16.26 8.91
N ARG A 248 11.92 -16.50 7.82
CA ARG A 248 12.68 -17.74 7.62
C ARG A 248 13.81 -17.85 8.64
N MET A 249 13.91 -19.00 9.31
CA MET A 249 15.01 -19.28 10.23
C MET A 249 16.36 -19.33 9.51
N PRO A 250 17.46 -18.95 10.19
CA PRO A 250 18.80 -19.18 9.66
C PRO A 250 18.99 -20.63 9.26
N TYR A 251 19.66 -20.84 8.13
CA TYR A 251 20.01 -22.14 7.55
C TYR A 251 18.84 -22.98 7.04
N SER A 252 17.62 -22.48 7.13
CA SER A 252 16.44 -23.08 6.50
C SER A 252 16.48 -22.90 4.98
N LEU A 253 15.98 -23.87 4.23
CA LEU A 253 15.92 -23.75 2.77
C LEU A 253 14.73 -22.90 2.33
N HIS A 254 14.94 -22.14 1.27
CA HIS A 254 13.87 -21.38 0.63
C HIS A 254 13.07 -22.28 -0.32
N GLU A 255 11.73 -22.24 -0.25
CA GLU A 255 10.85 -23.21 -0.92
C GLU A 255 10.96 -23.19 -2.46
N LYS A 256 11.26 -22.01 -3.03
CA LYS A 256 11.32 -21.83 -4.49
C LYS A 256 12.72 -22.02 -5.06
N THR A 257 13.76 -21.63 -4.32
CA THR A 257 15.14 -21.59 -4.82
C THR A 257 15.99 -22.76 -4.31
N ALA A 258 15.53 -23.44 -3.25
CA ALA A 258 16.30 -24.43 -2.50
C ALA A 258 17.65 -23.91 -1.94
N LEU A 259 17.86 -22.58 -1.93
CA LEU A 259 19.01 -21.95 -1.30
C LEU A 259 18.81 -21.85 0.21
N SER A 260 19.91 -21.90 0.94
CA SER A 260 19.92 -21.76 2.39
C SER A 260 19.86 -20.29 2.81
N SER A 261 19.08 -19.98 3.84
CA SER A 261 19.06 -18.64 4.47
C SER A 261 20.30 -18.49 5.34
N ILE A 262 21.42 -18.05 4.79
CA ILE A 262 22.72 -18.03 5.45
C ILE A 262 23.01 -16.71 6.17
N VAL A 263 23.68 -16.82 7.32
CA VAL A 263 24.20 -15.67 8.07
C VAL A 263 25.47 -15.15 7.39
N ILE A 264 25.53 -13.83 7.22
CA ILE A 264 26.61 -13.12 6.51
C ILE A 264 27.35 -12.24 7.52
N ASP A 265 28.67 -12.11 7.36
CA ASP A 265 29.42 -11.10 8.10
C ASP A 265 29.10 -9.70 7.56
N LYS A 266 28.98 -8.73 8.44
CA LYS A 266 28.59 -7.36 8.09
C LYS A 266 29.48 -6.72 7.03
N ASN A 267 30.75 -7.09 7.00
CA ASN A 267 31.73 -6.59 6.05
C ASN A 267 31.71 -7.31 4.70
N ASP A 268 31.04 -8.45 4.61
CA ASP A 268 31.06 -9.32 3.43
C ASP A 268 29.82 -9.17 2.55
N ILE A 269 28.89 -8.27 2.90
CA ILE A 269 27.62 -8.15 2.16
C ILE A 269 27.83 -7.75 0.69
N GLU A 270 28.81 -6.90 0.38
CA GLU A 270 29.11 -6.47 -0.98
C GLU A 270 29.68 -7.63 -1.82
N ASN A 271 30.49 -8.48 -1.22
CA ASN A 271 31.11 -9.63 -1.88
C ASN A 271 30.20 -10.86 -1.95
N PHE A 272 29.07 -10.84 -1.23
CA PHE A 272 28.16 -11.98 -1.18
C PHE A 272 27.65 -12.36 -2.58
N GLN A 273 27.71 -13.66 -2.89
CA GLN A 273 27.17 -14.24 -4.12
C GLN A 273 26.07 -15.25 -3.79
N ILE A 274 25.06 -15.36 -4.65
CA ILE A 274 23.96 -16.33 -4.49
C ILE A 274 24.51 -17.77 -4.33
N MET A 275 25.63 -18.05 -4.98
CA MET A 275 26.29 -19.38 -4.92
C MET A 275 26.84 -19.73 -3.56
N ASP A 276 27.06 -18.75 -2.67
CA ASP A 276 27.49 -18.97 -1.28
C ASP A 276 26.36 -19.56 -0.43
N ALA A 277 25.12 -19.35 -0.85
CA ALA A 277 23.92 -19.87 -0.18
C ALA A 277 23.55 -21.31 -0.58
N LYS A 278 24.38 -22.01 -1.38
CA LYS A 278 24.17 -23.43 -1.66
C LYS A 278 24.33 -24.26 -0.38
N PRO A 279 23.38 -25.15 -0.04
CA PRO A 279 23.35 -25.87 1.24
C PRO A 279 24.66 -26.57 1.61
N PHE A 280 25.40 -27.09 0.62
CA PHE A 280 26.66 -27.80 0.84
C PHE A 280 27.89 -26.91 1.10
N LYS A 281 27.74 -25.59 0.95
CA LYS A 281 28.83 -24.61 1.17
C LYS A 281 28.65 -23.79 2.44
N VAL A 282 27.56 -24.01 3.16
CA VAL A 282 27.16 -23.18 4.29
C VAL A 282 28.07 -23.40 5.49
N LYS A 283 28.59 -22.29 6.04
CA LYS A 283 29.26 -22.24 7.34
C LYS A 283 28.29 -21.66 8.38
N VAL A 284 28.14 -22.36 9.51
CA VAL A 284 27.24 -21.93 10.58
C VAL A 284 27.88 -20.77 11.35
N LYS A 285 27.16 -19.65 11.41
CA LYS A 285 27.48 -18.41 12.15
C LYS A 285 26.29 -18.01 13.02
N ASN A 286 26.52 -17.23 14.07
CA ASN A 286 25.45 -16.77 14.93
C ASN A 286 24.70 -15.60 14.27
N PHE A 287 23.37 -15.73 14.14
CA PHE A 287 22.51 -14.68 13.62
C PHE A 287 22.02 -13.74 14.72
N TYR A 288 21.92 -14.22 15.96
CA TYR A 288 21.30 -13.49 17.07
C TYR A 288 22.40 -13.00 18.05
N PRO A 289 22.90 -11.77 17.89
CA PRO A 289 23.96 -11.25 18.74
C PRO A 289 23.44 -10.91 20.14
N VAL A 290 24.36 -10.77 21.09
CA VAL A 290 24.07 -10.25 22.42
C VAL A 290 24.19 -8.74 22.38
N PRO A 291 23.09 -7.97 22.50
CA PRO A 291 23.14 -6.51 22.47
C PRO A 291 23.65 -5.94 23.81
N ARG A 292 24.06 -4.67 23.80
CA ARG A 292 24.19 -3.90 25.04
C ARG A 292 22.79 -3.53 25.54
N GLN A 293 22.67 -3.38 26.82
CA GLN A 293 21.42 -2.93 27.43
C GLN A 293 21.03 -1.56 26.85
N GLU A 294 19.77 -1.40 26.43
CA GLU A 294 19.23 -0.19 25.85
C GLU A 294 20.00 0.37 24.65
N GLU A 295 20.75 -0.45 23.92
CA GLU A 295 21.55 -0.03 22.77
C GLU A 295 20.71 0.63 21.67
N ALA A 296 19.46 0.24 21.51
CA ALA A 296 18.53 0.78 20.50
C ALA A 296 17.58 1.86 21.05
N LYS A 297 17.77 2.33 22.28
CA LYS A 297 16.90 3.34 22.92
C LYS A 297 16.86 4.64 22.11
N GLU A 298 18.00 5.15 21.70
CA GLU A 298 18.09 6.40 20.95
C GLU A 298 17.41 6.29 19.57
N LEU A 299 17.59 5.17 18.89
CA LEU A 299 16.88 4.89 17.63
C LEU A 299 15.36 4.92 17.83
N LEU A 300 14.87 4.25 18.90
CA LEU A 300 13.44 4.21 19.20
C LEU A 300 12.88 5.60 19.46
N LEU A 301 13.55 6.40 20.31
CA LEU A 301 13.12 7.77 20.64
C LEU A 301 13.07 8.66 19.39
N GLN A 302 14.12 8.65 18.59
CA GLN A 302 14.16 9.46 17.36
C GLN A 302 13.11 9.03 16.34
N ALA A 303 12.83 7.74 16.22
CA ALA A 303 11.78 7.24 15.34
C ALA A 303 10.37 7.68 15.82
N LEU A 304 10.10 7.64 17.13
CA LEU A 304 8.83 8.10 17.70
C LEU A 304 8.64 9.61 17.50
N ASP A 305 9.66 10.41 17.80
CA ASP A 305 9.62 11.87 17.61
C ASP A 305 9.41 12.25 16.14
N TRP A 306 10.10 11.57 15.22
CA TRP A 306 9.91 11.75 13.78
C TRP A 306 8.47 11.42 13.35
N HIS A 307 7.91 10.34 13.87
CA HIS A 307 6.55 9.91 13.56
C HIS A 307 5.51 10.92 14.04
N GLU A 308 5.66 11.44 15.25
CA GLU A 308 4.78 12.48 15.81
C GLU A 308 4.83 13.75 14.96
N GLN A 309 6.02 14.23 14.62
CA GLN A 309 6.20 15.41 13.76
C GLN A 309 5.55 15.22 12.40
N LYS A 310 5.68 14.03 11.80
CA LYS A 310 5.05 13.69 10.52
C LYS A 310 3.53 13.73 10.62
N GLN A 311 2.95 13.18 11.67
CA GLN A 311 1.49 13.21 11.90
C GLN A 311 0.97 14.64 12.09
N ILE A 312 1.68 15.47 12.84
CA ILE A 312 1.35 16.89 13.00
C ILE A 312 1.35 17.60 11.65
N GLN A 313 2.38 17.39 10.83
CA GLN A 313 2.46 17.97 9.49
C GLN A 313 1.31 17.52 8.59
N GLU A 314 0.97 16.23 8.59
CA GLU A 314 -0.16 15.69 7.82
C GLU A 314 -1.50 16.27 8.27
N THR A 315 -1.68 16.51 9.57
CA THR A 315 -2.89 17.13 10.12
C THR A 315 -3.01 18.59 9.70
N ILE A 316 -1.95 19.37 9.83
CA ILE A 316 -1.90 20.77 9.37
C ILE A 316 -2.20 20.86 7.86
N ILE A 317 -1.71 19.90 7.09
CA ILE A 317 -1.95 19.80 5.66
C ILE A 317 -3.42 19.50 5.35
N LYS A 318 -4.06 18.61 6.12
CA LYS A 318 -5.50 18.31 5.98
C LYS A 318 -6.35 19.54 6.32
N GLU A 319 -6.08 20.19 7.44
CA GLU A 319 -6.79 21.41 7.84
C GLU A 319 -6.65 22.55 6.84
N LYS A 320 -5.45 22.73 6.26
CA LYS A 320 -5.24 23.70 5.17
C LYS A 320 -6.01 23.32 3.91
N LYS A 321 -6.10 22.03 3.55
CA LYS A 321 -6.93 21.58 2.42
C LYS A 321 -8.41 21.86 2.66
N ASP A 322 -8.92 21.60 3.84
CA ASP A 322 -10.31 21.84 4.18
C ASP A 322 -10.63 23.36 4.21
N SER A 323 -9.71 24.18 4.72
CA SER A 323 -9.85 25.63 4.72
C SER A 323 -9.73 26.26 3.32
N ILE A 324 -8.94 25.69 2.40
CA ILE A 324 -8.84 26.14 1.01
C ILE A 324 -10.09 25.72 0.21
N SER A 325 -10.64 24.54 0.47
CA SER A 325 -11.91 24.11 -0.14
C SER A 325 -13.08 25.03 0.26
N HIS A 326 -13.05 25.60 1.48
CA HIS A 326 -14.03 26.62 1.91
C HIS A 326 -13.76 28.00 1.32
N LYS A 327 -12.51 28.37 1.01
CA LYS A 327 -12.17 29.67 0.41
C LYS A 327 -12.30 29.70 -1.12
N SER A 328 -12.16 28.57 -1.80
CA SER A 328 -12.38 28.49 -3.25
C SER A 328 -13.86 28.61 -3.65
N ASN A 329 -14.78 28.42 -2.71
CA ASN A 329 -16.21 28.67 -2.92
C ASN A 329 -16.61 30.13 -2.80
N MET A 330 -15.70 31.07 -2.51
CA MET A 330 -16.04 32.50 -2.32
C MET A 330 -15.60 33.44 -3.45
N ARG A 331 -15.10 32.96 -4.57
CA ARG A 331 -14.66 33.83 -5.68
C ARG A 331 -15.02 33.33 -7.08
N PHE A 332 -16.26 32.96 -7.31
CA PHE A 332 -16.86 32.93 -8.66
C PHE A 332 -18.37 33.16 -8.54
N ASP A 333 -18.75 34.38 -8.16
CA ASP A 333 -20.10 34.88 -8.39
C ASP A 333 -20.23 35.20 -9.88
N ASN A 334 -20.92 34.34 -10.59
CA ASN A 334 -21.88 34.52 -11.69
C ASN A 334 -22.12 33.23 -12.49
N ALA A 335 -22.05 32.08 -11.86
CA ALA A 335 -22.67 30.86 -12.40
C ALA A 335 -23.55 30.26 -11.31
N LYS A 336 -24.86 30.14 -11.55
CA LYS A 336 -25.78 29.48 -10.61
C LYS A 336 -25.19 28.16 -10.14
N PRO A 337 -25.18 27.87 -8.82
CA PRO A 337 -24.57 26.68 -8.28
C PRO A 337 -25.31 25.44 -8.83
N VAL A 338 -24.60 24.63 -9.57
CA VAL A 338 -24.96 23.23 -9.78
C VAL A 338 -24.86 22.58 -8.42
N GLY A 339 -25.96 22.09 -7.91
CA GLY A 339 -26.25 21.63 -6.55
C GLY A 339 -25.10 21.04 -5.76
N ASN A 340 -25.05 21.39 -4.50
CA ASN A 340 -24.17 20.90 -3.45
C ASN A 340 -24.04 19.37 -3.50
N TYR A 341 -22.83 18.87 -3.67
CA TYR A 341 -22.47 17.44 -3.57
C TYR A 341 -22.68 16.83 -2.16
N LYS A 342 -23.27 17.56 -1.23
CA LYS A 342 -23.51 17.14 0.16
C LYS A 342 -24.88 16.47 0.40
N ASP A 343 -25.79 16.44 -0.57
CA ASP A 343 -27.13 15.87 -0.40
C ASP A 343 -27.47 14.70 -1.34
N TYR A 344 -26.49 13.91 -1.79
CA TYR A 344 -26.83 12.61 -2.34
C TYR A 344 -27.26 11.71 -1.18
N LYS A 345 -28.57 11.60 -0.95
CA LYS A 345 -29.13 10.55 -0.10
C LYS A 345 -28.55 9.24 -0.60
N LYS A 346 -27.77 8.57 0.26
CA LYS A 346 -27.22 7.22 0.00
C LYS A 346 -28.40 6.32 -0.36
N ILE A 347 -28.48 5.91 -1.64
CA ILE A 347 -29.56 5.05 -2.09
C ILE A 347 -29.32 3.70 -1.45
N THR A 348 -30.21 3.27 -0.57
CA THR A 348 -30.16 1.98 0.10
C THR A 348 -31.09 0.99 -0.59
N ILE A 349 -30.60 -0.23 -0.84
CA ILE A 349 -31.34 -1.36 -1.38
C ILE A 349 -31.15 -2.52 -0.37
N PRO A 350 -31.88 -2.51 0.76
CA PRO A 350 -31.63 -3.43 1.87
C PRO A 350 -31.82 -4.90 1.51
N ALA A 351 -32.68 -5.20 0.53
CA ALA A 351 -32.97 -6.55 0.04
C ALA A 351 -32.74 -6.62 -1.48
N PRO A 352 -31.49 -6.64 -1.96
CA PRO A 352 -31.21 -6.70 -3.39
C PRO A 352 -31.63 -8.06 -3.97
N SER A 353 -32.47 -8.02 -5.02
CA SER A 353 -32.83 -9.19 -5.80
C SER A 353 -31.67 -9.63 -6.69
N GLU A 354 -31.67 -10.90 -7.11
CA GLU A 354 -30.58 -11.40 -8.00
C GLU A 354 -30.51 -10.65 -9.33
N ASP A 355 -31.64 -10.13 -9.82
CA ASP A 355 -31.70 -9.46 -11.12
C ASP A 355 -30.87 -8.19 -11.19
N ILE A 356 -30.72 -7.47 -10.07
CA ILE A 356 -29.95 -6.22 -10.03
C ILE A 356 -28.46 -6.44 -9.77
N LEU A 357 -28.03 -7.67 -9.43
CA LEU A 357 -26.63 -7.95 -9.12
C LEU A 357 -25.77 -7.96 -10.40
N PRO A 358 -24.56 -7.37 -10.38
CA PRO A 358 -23.62 -7.46 -11.48
C PRO A 358 -23.23 -8.90 -11.81
N PRO A 359 -22.90 -9.22 -13.08
CA PRO A 359 -22.46 -10.55 -13.48
C PRO A 359 -21.33 -11.11 -12.63
N GLN A 360 -20.32 -10.29 -12.29
CA GLN A 360 -19.19 -10.68 -11.46
C GLN A 360 -19.63 -11.11 -10.07
N ILE A 361 -20.54 -10.35 -9.45
CA ILE A 361 -21.10 -10.70 -8.12
C ILE A 361 -21.90 -12.00 -8.20
N LYS A 362 -22.70 -12.19 -9.24
CA LYS A 362 -23.46 -13.44 -9.46
C LYS A 362 -22.53 -14.66 -9.59
N ILE A 363 -21.38 -14.48 -10.30
CA ILE A 363 -20.39 -15.55 -10.43
C ILE A 363 -19.73 -15.85 -9.08
N ILE A 364 -19.36 -14.83 -8.32
CA ILE A 364 -18.79 -15.01 -6.97
C ILE A 364 -19.75 -15.78 -6.09
N LEU A 365 -21.04 -15.43 -6.08
CA LEU A 365 -22.07 -16.08 -5.25
C LEU A 365 -22.31 -17.57 -5.56
N LYS A 366 -21.86 -18.06 -6.73
CA LYS A 366 -21.87 -19.50 -7.06
C LYS A 366 -20.73 -20.28 -6.40
N GLY A 367 -19.83 -19.60 -5.69
CA GLY A 367 -18.66 -20.18 -5.06
C GLY A 367 -17.40 -20.08 -5.93
N ILE A 368 -16.25 -19.93 -5.28
CA ILE A 368 -14.93 -19.84 -5.92
C ILE A 368 -14.30 -21.23 -5.97
N LYS A 369 -13.93 -21.67 -7.17
CA LYS A 369 -13.35 -23.00 -7.43
C LYS A 369 -11.83 -23.04 -7.44
N GLN A 370 -11.18 -21.88 -7.30
CA GLN A 370 -9.73 -21.70 -7.31
C GLN A 370 -9.27 -20.84 -6.14
N ASP A 371 -8.00 -20.45 -6.09
CA ASP A 371 -7.52 -19.47 -5.10
C ASP A 371 -8.24 -18.12 -5.28
N GLY A 372 -8.28 -17.32 -4.21
CA GLY A 372 -8.92 -15.99 -4.24
C GLY A 372 -10.19 -15.86 -3.39
N ARG A 373 -10.60 -16.88 -2.65
CA ARG A 373 -11.81 -16.87 -1.77
C ARG A 373 -11.80 -15.72 -0.76
N LYS A 374 -10.64 -15.35 -0.18
CA LYS A 374 -10.53 -14.21 0.74
C LYS A 374 -10.75 -12.89 0.02
N ARG A 375 -10.31 -12.77 -1.23
CA ARG A 375 -10.55 -11.59 -2.10
C ARG A 375 -12.04 -11.50 -2.46
N ALA A 376 -12.66 -12.61 -2.82
CA ALA A 376 -14.09 -12.69 -3.10
C ALA A 376 -14.95 -12.33 -1.86
N LEU A 377 -14.57 -12.80 -0.67
CA LEU A 377 -15.21 -12.44 0.60
C LEU A 377 -15.22 -10.92 0.82
N MET A 378 -14.05 -10.26 0.62
CA MET A 378 -13.95 -8.80 0.73
C MET A 378 -14.88 -8.07 -0.24
N ILE A 379 -14.94 -8.53 -1.50
CA ILE A 379 -15.81 -7.93 -2.52
C ILE A 379 -17.29 -8.06 -2.11
N LEU A 380 -17.72 -9.24 -1.65
CA LEU A 380 -19.12 -9.47 -1.25
C LEU A 380 -19.52 -8.62 -0.04
N ILE A 381 -18.70 -8.60 1.01
CA ILE A 381 -19.02 -7.83 2.22
C ILE A 381 -19.11 -6.34 1.88
N SER A 382 -18.12 -5.77 1.19
CA SER A 382 -18.11 -4.36 0.82
C SER A 382 -19.26 -3.99 -0.12
N PHE A 383 -19.63 -4.87 -1.06
CA PHE A 383 -20.73 -4.66 -1.97
C PHE A 383 -22.08 -4.60 -1.25
N PHE A 384 -22.43 -5.63 -0.45
CA PHE A 384 -23.71 -5.67 0.25
C PHE A 384 -23.82 -4.56 1.31
N LYS A 385 -22.71 -4.26 2.02
CA LYS A 385 -22.69 -3.16 2.98
C LYS A 385 -22.95 -1.80 2.31
N SER A 386 -22.36 -1.57 1.14
CA SER A 386 -22.56 -0.35 0.38
C SER A 386 -23.99 -0.19 -0.15
N LEU A 387 -24.70 -1.27 -0.36
CA LEU A 387 -26.13 -1.26 -0.71
C LEU A 387 -27.05 -1.06 0.51
N GLY A 388 -26.53 -1.08 1.74
CA GLY A 388 -27.31 -0.92 2.96
C GLY A 388 -28.00 -2.20 3.44
N VAL A 389 -27.51 -3.37 3.02
CA VAL A 389 -27.97 -4.68 3.56
C VAL A 389 -27.58 -4.78 5.04
N SER A 390 -28.47 -5.34 5.87
CA SER A 390 -28.22 -5.48 7.31
C SER A 390 -27.02 -6.40 7.60
N ASP A 391 -26.29 -6.14 8.69
CA ASP A 391 -25.14 -6.94 9.08
C ASP A 391 -25.50 -8.42 9.26
N ASN A 392 -26.69 -8.72 9.79
CA ASN A 392 -27.18 -10.10 9.97
C ASN A 392 -27.45 -10.79 8.62
N ASP A 393 -28.04 -10.08 7.67
CA ASP A 393 -28.28 -10.63 6.34
C ASP A 393 -27.00 -10.83 5.55
N ILE A 394 -26.03 -9.91 5.70
CA ILE A 394 -24.70 -10.08 5.13
C ILE A 394 -24.03 -11.33 5.70
N GLU A 395 -24.02 -11.48 7.02
CA GLU A 395 -23.43 -12.64 7.69
C GLU A 395 -24.04 -13.94 7.18
N LYS A 396 -25.38 -14.04 7.13
CA LYS A 396 -26.10 -15.21 6.62
C LYS A 396 -25.70 -15.53 5.17
N ARG A 397 -25.74 -14.54 4.27
CA ARG A 397 -25.38 -14.71 2.86
C ARG A 397 -23.92 -15.13 2.68
N ILE A 398 -23.01 -14.60 3.50
CA ILE A 398 -21.58 -14.94 3.44
C ILE A 398 -21.33 -16.38 3.89
N PHE A 399 -22.01 -16.86 4.94
CA PHE A 399 -21.88 -18.25 5.35
C PHE A 399 -22.47 -19.21 4.31
N GLU A 400 -23.66 -18.91 3.76
CA GLU A 400 -24.27 -19.71 2.66
C GLU A 400 -23.35 -19.74 1.42
N TRP A 401 -22.70 -18.63 1.09
CA TRP A 401 -21.73 -18.58 0.01
C TRP A 401 -20.47 -19.39 0.33
N ASN A 402 -19.99 -19.33 1.56
CA ASN A 402 -18.77 -20.02 1.96
C ASN A 402 -18.84 -21.52 1.77
N GLU A 403 -20.00 -22.14 2.01
CA GLU A 403 -20.24 -23.57 1.78
C GLU A 403 -20.18 -23.98 0.30
N LYS A 404 -20.39 -23.03 -0.62
CA LYS A 404 -20.30 -23.26 -2.08
C LYS A 404 -18.87 -23.24 -2.61
N ASN A 405 -17.90 -22.84 -1.81
CA ASN A 405 -16.50 -22.80 -2.21
C ASN A 405 -15.89 -24.22 -2.21
N TYR A 406 -14.94 -24.48 -3.12
CA TYR A 406 -14.25 -25.78 -3.16
C TYR A 406 -13.57 -26.15 -1.84
N LYS A 407 -13.21 -25.15 -1.05
CA LYS A 407 -12.68 -25.30 0.32
C LYS A 407 -13.18 -24.12 1.14
N PRO A 408 -14.12 -24.31 2.08
CA PRO A 408 -14.65 -23.23 2.89
C PRO A 408 -13.57 -22.48 3.69
N ILE A 409 -13.77 -21.19 3.86
CA ILE A 409 -12.93 -20.32 4.70
C ILE A 409 -13.30 -20.60 6.17
N LYS A 410 -12.32 -20.63 7.05
CA LYS A 410 -12.56 -20.81 8.50
C LYS A 410 -13.50 -19.73 9.05
N LYS A 411 -14.49 -20.17 9.85
CA LYS A 411 -15.53 -19.30 10.43
C LYS A 411 -14.94 -18.08 11.17
N GLY A 412 -13.90 -18.28 11.98
CA GLY A 412 -13.24 -17.19 12.72
C GLY A 412 -12.68 -16.10 11.80
N TYR A 413 -12.15 -16.46 10.64
CA TYR A 413 -11.67 -15.46 9.66
C TYR A 413 -12.83 -14.65 9.07
N ILE A 414 -13.93 -15.29 8.71
CA ILE A 414 -15.14 -14.59 8.20
C ILE A 414 -15.66 -13.61 9.23
N LEU A 415 -15.84 -14.04 10.48
CA LEU A 415 -16.31 -13.18 11.57
C LEU A 415 -15.38 -11.98 11.82
N SER A 416 -14.07 -12.20 11.77
CA SER A 416 -13.09 -11.12 11.89
C SER A 416 -13.26 -10.08 10.79
N GLN A 417 -13.47 -10.52 9.53
CA GLN A 417 -13.69 -9.60 8.41
C GLN A 417 -15.02 -8.84 8.54
N LEU A 418 -16.10 -9.53 8.90
CA LEU A 418 -17.40 -8.90 9.13
C LEU A 418 -17.32 -7.83 10.22
N ASN A 419 -16.66 -8.12 11.35
CA ASN A 419 -16.46 -7.15 12.43
C ASN A 419 -15.60 -5.94 12.01
N TRP A 420 -14.60 -6.16 11.16
CA TRP A 420 -13.81 -5.05 10.62
C TRP A 420 -14.67 -4.14 9.74
N TYR A 421 -15.47 -4.71 8.84
CA TYR A 421 -16.36 -3.94 7.96
C TYR A 421 -17.52 -3.26 8.71
N LYS A 422 -17.90 -3.71 9.92
CA LYS A 422 -18.87 -2.98 10.77
C LYS A 422 -18.35 -1.58 11.15
N LYS A 423 -17.04 -1.46 11.35
CA LYS A 423 -16.38 -0.22 11.78
C LYS A 423 -15.79 0.59 10.61
N ASN A 424 -15.63 0.00 9.45
CA ASN A 424 -14.93 0.60 8.32
C ASN A 424 -15.79 0.50 7.06
N GLU A 425 -16.34 1.62 6.62
CA GLU A 425 -17.04 1.68 5.33
C GLU A 425 -16.03 1.69 4.18
N ARG A 426 -16.14 0.72 3.28
CA ARG A 426 -15.30 0.61 2.09
C ARG A 426 -16.13 0.16 0.90
N LEU A 427 -15.98 0.84 -0.23
CA LEU A 427 -16.59 0.44 -1.49
C LEU A 427 -15.91 -0.82 -2.04
N PRO A 428 -16.63 -1.68 -2.78
CA PRO A 428 -16.01 -2.76 -3.52
C PRO A 428 -15.08 -2.19 -4.61
N PRO A 429 -14.05 -2.95 -5.05
CA PRO A 429 -13.19 -2.55 -6.16
C PRO A 429 -13.99 -2.23 -7.41
N ASN A 430 -13.51 -1.30 -8.22
CA ASN A 430 -14.07 -1.02 -9.54
C ASN A 430 -13.88 -2.21 -10.48
N PHE A 431 -14.67 -2.31 -11.54
CA PHE A 431 -14.62 -3.43 -12.48
C PHE A 431 -13.31 -3.55 -13.26
N ASP A 432 -12.56 -2.46 -13.41
CA ASP A 432 -11.24 -2.41 -14.04
C ASP A 432 -10.10 -2.94 -13.14
N ASN A 433 -10.39 -3.22 -11.87
CA ASN A 433 -9.39 -3.74 -10.94
C ASN A 433 -9.02 -5.19 -11.30
N PRO A 434 -7.72 -5.52 -11.39
CA PRO A 434 -7.23 -6.86 -11.72
C PRO A 434 -7.78 -7.99 -10.84
N ILE A 435 -8.26 -7.68 -9.64
CA ILE A 435 -8.78 -8.65 -8.68
C ILE A 435 -9.88 -9.54 -9.26
N TYR A 436 -10.73 -9.02 -10.14
CA TYR A 436 -11.81 -9.81 -10.77
C TYR A 436 -11.27 -10.85 -11.75
N LYS A 437 -10.22 -10.50 -12.49
CA LYS A 437 -9.49 -11.41 -13.37
C LYS A 437 -8.74 -12.47 -12.58
N ASP A 438 -8.06 -12.06 -11.50
CA ASP A 438 -7.26 -12.95 -10.65
C ASP A 438 -8.10 -14.05 -10.00
N ILE A 439 -9.37 -13.76 -9.64
CA ILE A 439 -10.29 -14.76 -9.07
C ILE A 439 -11.18 -15.43 -10.12
N GLY A 440 -10.97 -15.15 -11.43
CA GLY A 440 -11.64 -15.83 -12.53
C GLY A 440 -13.11 -15.42 -12.75
N VAL A 441 -13.52 -14.22 -12.33
CA VAL A 441 -14.90 -13.74 -12.43
C VAL A 441 -15.08 -12.53 -13.35
N ASP A 442 -14.06 -12.18 -14.11
CA ASP A 442 -14.07 -11.04 -15.03
C ASP A 442 -14.89 -11.35 -16.29
N LYS A 443 -16.21 -11.26 -16.16
CA LYS A 443 -17.18 -11.43 -17.25
C LYS A 443 -18.20 -10.29 -17.21
N PRO A 444 -17.82 -9.08 -17.65
CA PRO A 444 -18.72 -7.93 -17.67
C PRO A 444 -19.78 -8.07 -18.76
N ASP A 445 -20.99 -7.58 -18.48
CA ASP A 445 -22.01 -7.29 -19.50
C ASP A 445 -21.87 -5.81 -19.97
N LYS A 446 -22.73 -5.41 -20.92
CA LYS A 446 -22.71 -4.04 -21.45
C LYS A 446 -22.89 -2.99 -20.36
N LEU A 447 -23.76 -3.23 -19.37
CA LEU A 447 -24.00 -2.28 -18.28
C LEU A 447 -22.80 -2.20 -17.31
N ALA A 448 -22.11 -3.31 -17.06
CA ALA A 448 -20.87 -3.32 -16.25
C ALA A 448 -19.76 -2.54 -16.94
N MET A 449 -19.66 -2.56 -18.28
CA MET A 449 -18.71 -1.76 -19.03
C MET A 449 -19.02 -0.25 -18.98
N GLU A 450 -20.31 0.12 -18.87
CA GLU A 450 -20.76 1.52 -18.75
C GLU A 450 -20.65 2.05 -17.31
N THR A 451 -20.58 1.18 -16.33
CA THR A 451 -20.55 1.53 -14.91
C THR A 451 -19.19 1.16 -14.31
N LYS A 452 -18.54 2.09 -13.60
CA LYS A 452 -17.21 1.82 -13.03
C LYS A 452 -17.22 0.86 -11.82
N ASN A 453 -18.34 0.79 -11.07
CA ASN A 453 -18.38 0.14 -9.78
C ASN A 453 -19.60 -0.78 -9.65
N PRO A 454 -19.47 -1.95 -8.99
CA PRO A 454 -20.59 -2.86 -8.75
C PRO A 454 -21.81 -2.24 -8.07
N VAL A 455 -21.62 -1.30 -7.14
CA VAL A 455 -22.70 -0.60 -6.46
C VAL A 455 -23.46 0.29 -7.45
N SER A 456 -22.75 1.06 -8.28
CA SER A 456 -23.36 1.92 -9.33
C SER A 456 -24.15 1.08 -10.34
N TYR A 457 -23.65 -0.10 -10.69
CA TYR A 457 -24.37 -1.06 -11.52
C TYR A 457 -25.73 -1.46 -10.90
N ALA A 458 -25.68 -1.93 -9.63
CA ALA A 458 -26.87 -2.39 -8.93
C ALA A 458 -27.92 -1.29 -8.77
N VAL A 459 -27.50 -0.08 -8.43
CA VAL A 459 -28.37 1.10 -8.32
C VAL A 459 -29.00 1.45 -9.67
N LYS A 460 -28.22 1.51 -10.75
CA LYS A 460 -28.73 1.79 -12.10
C LYS A 460 -29.74 0.73 -12.54
N LYS A 461 -29.42 -0.55 -12.34
CA LYS A 461 -30.30 -1.67 -12.67
C LYS A 461 -31.60 -1.67 -11.87
N TYR A 462 -31.53 -1.32 -10.57
CA TYR A 462 -32.70 -1.19 -9.69
C TYR A 462 -33.71 -0.14 -10.19
N PHE A 463 -33.22 1.00 -10.67
CA PHE A 463 -34.12 2.02 -11.24
C PHE A 463 -34.68 1.60 -12.60
N MET A 464 -33.87 0.93 -13.44
CA MET A 464 -34.34 0.43 -14.74
C MET A 464 -35.42 -0.65 -14.63
N SER A 465 -35.49 -1.41 -13.53
CA SER A 465 -36.52 -2.42 -13.30
C SER A 465 -37.82 -1.87 -12.74
N ARG A 466 -37.86 -0.59 -12.39
CA ARG A 466 -39.06 0.10 -11.83
C ARG A 466 -39.62 1.21 -12.74
N SER A 467 -38.94 1.47 -13.85
CA SER A 467 -39.45 2.27 -14.97
C SER A 467 -40.10 1.35 -16.00
#